data_c342bafe74921a872b4a4d3a11040418
#
_entry.id   c342bafe74921a872b4a4d3a11040418
#
_cell.length_a   1.000
_cell.length_b   1.000
_cell.length_c   1.000
_cell.angle_alpha   90.00
_cell.angle_beta   90.00
_cell.angle_gamma   90.00
#
_symmetry.space_group_name_H-M   'P 1'
#
loop_
_entity.id
_entity.type
_entity.pdbx_description
1 polymer ?
#
loop_
_entity_poly.entity_id
_entity_poly.type
_entity_poly.pdbx_seq_one_letter_code
_entity_poly.pdbx_strand_id
1 'polypeptide(L)'
;MGRLEVFHKVLCLAAMAAAAVAAGDSTAIPSEGLVAYYPFSGTFENNAGTEIATAENHGATFATDRFGNENSCIAFDGNGAYLEIPDNDVFSISTTGALTVSVWVSPEVLNFQNAEAGGYVHWMGKGEPHQHEWVFRMYNRDLAQGQENRPNRMSAYAFNLEGGLGSGSYVQEEIQQKEWIHFVARYDIESNKITLFKNSIQKDQDDLYDKTYGVQVQNGTAPLRLGTRSKWSYFQGCIDDLRIYSRALSESEILALYNEPAPKNNTEIENPEEHSSSSSEVVNQEESQAIWKKSNPVNRSRINSRSKKFFDLKGRLVREE
;
A
#
# COMPACT_ATOMS: atom_id res chain seq x y z
N MET A 1 33.07 -73.67 13.52
CA MET A 1 33.88 -72.47 13.22
C MET A 1 32.95 -71.47 12.57
N GLY A 2 32.35 -70.59 13.37
CA GLY A 2 31.46 -69.58 12.90
C GLY A 2 32.09 -68.23 13.17
N ARG A 3 32.13 -67.37 12.17
CA ARG A 3 32.52 -65.97 12.30
C ARG A 3 31.30 -65.14 12.60
N LEU A 4 31.37 -64.41 13.70
CA LEU A 4 30.39 -63.42 14.15
C LEU A 4 30.67 -62.10 13.43
N GLU A 5 29.77 -61.62 12.59
CA GLU A 5 29.86 -60.27 12.00
C GLU A 5 29.06 -59.30 12.86
N VAL A 6 29.77 -58.33 13.41
CA VAL A 6 29.19 -57.23 14.20
C VAL A 6 28.86 -56.12 13.24
N PHE A 7 27.54 -55.85 13.00
CA PHE A 7 27.05 -54.67 12.30
C PHE A 7 27.09 -53.45 13.22
N HIS A 8 27.99 -52.53 12.97
CA HIS A 8 27.95 -51.20 13.57
C HIS A 8 26.88 -50.36 12.87
N LYS A 9 25.78 -50.10 13.53
CA LYS A 9 24.85 -49.04 13.11
C LYS A 9 25.41 -47.69 13.52
N VAL A 10 25.88 -46.93 12.54
CA VAL A 10 26.22 -45.51 12.72
C VAL A 10 24.91 -44.74 12.67
N LEU A 11 24.48 -44.23 13.82
CA LEU A 11 23.32 -43.34 13.95
C LEU A 11 23.80 -41.93 13.65
N CYS A 12 23.53 -41.44 12.43
CA CYS A 12 23.72 -40.02 12.11
C CYS A 12 22.56 -39.24 12.69
N LEU A 13 22.80 -38.56 13.82
CA LEU A 13 21.90 -37.54 14.35
C LEU A 13 22.12 -36.27 13.51
N ALA A 14 21.22 -36.00 12.56
CA ALA A 14 21.14 -34.68 11.91
C ALA A 14 20.48 -33.73 12.90
N ALA A 15 21.26 -32.86 13.53
CA ALA A 15 20.73 -31.74 14.29
C ALA A 15 20.19 -30.70 13.30
N MET A 16 18.87 -30.65 13.10
CA MET A 16 18.21 -29.54 12.48
C MET A 16 18.21 -28.37 13.48
N ALA A 17 19.12 -27.43 13.28
CA ALA A 17 19.03 -26.12 13.93
C ALA A 17 17.84 -25.37 13.31
N ALA A 18 16.69 -25.42 13.94
CA ALA A 18 15.61 -24.50 13.65
C ALA A 18 16.07 -23.11 14.13
N ALA A 19 16.49 -22.26 13.20
CA ALA A 19 16.63 -20.84 13.45
C ALA A 19 15.21 -20.32 13.73
N ALA A 20 14.85 -20.18 15.00
CA ALA A 20 13.71 -19.39 15.41
C ALA A 20 14.06 -17.95 15.04
N VAL A 21 13.54 -17.46 13.91
CA VAL A 21 13.46 -16.03 13.66
C VAL A 21 12.54 -15.49 14.76
N ALA A 22 13.14 -14.83 15.75
CA ALA A 22 12.39 -14.05 16.71
C ALA A 22 11.63 -12.99 15.90
N ALA A 23 10.33 -13.18 15.73
CA ALA A 23 9.43 -12.10 15.33
C ALA A 23 9.48 -11.10 16.49
N GLY A 24 10.42 -10.16 16.42
CA GLY A 24 10.43 -9.00 17.27
C GLY A 24 9.13 -8.26 16.98
N ASP A 25 8.35 -8.03 18.02
CA ASP A 25 7.16 -7.16 17.98
C ASP A 25 7.69 -5.73 17.77
N SER A 26 8.07 -5.42 16.52
CA SER A 26 8.64 -4.13 16.15
C SER A 26 7.48 -3.15 15.97
N THR A 27 7.18 -2.39 17.00
CA THR A 27 6.30 -1.21 16.92
C THR A 27 7.00 -0.02 16.27
N ALA A 28 8.29 -0.14 15.94
CA ALA A 28 9.07 0.93 15.32
C ALA A 28 8.77 1.00 13.82
N ILE A 29 8.60 2.24 13.33
CA ILE A 29 8.47 2.53 11.89
C ILE A 29 9.74 2.08 11.18
N PRO A 30 9.64 1.25 10.12
CA PRO A 30 10.81 0.75 9.40
C PRO A 30 11.57 1.89 8.73
N SER A 31 12.88 1.96 8.95
CA SER A 31 13.77 2.94 8.31
C SER A 31 14.69 2.30 7.28
N GLU A 32 14.97 0.99 7.40
CA GLU A 32 15.81 0.28 6.46
C GLU A 32 15.15 0.22 5.07
N GLY A 33 15.90 0.63 4.04
CA GLY A 33 15.43 0.68 2.67
C GLY A 33 14.43 1.81 2.37
N LEU A 34 14.14 2.70 3.32
CA LEU A 34 13.31 3.88 3.07
C LEU A 34 14.05 4.83 2.13
N VAL A 35 13.52 5.02 0.93
CA VAL A 35 14.12 5.88 -0.11
C VAL A 35 13.40 7.21 -0.26
N ALA A 36 12.10 7.27 0.06
CA ALA A 36 11.33 8.50 0.06
C ALA A 36 10.25 8.49 1.15
N TYR A 37 10.05 9.63 1.79
CA TYR A 37 8.98 9.88 2.74
C TYR A 37 8.46 11.30 2.62
N TYR A 38 7.21 11.43 2.21
CA TYR A 38 6.49 12.69 2.09
C TYR A 38 5.33 12.70 3.08
N PRO A 39 5.50 13.33 4.27
CA PRO A 39 4.45 13.41 5.30
C PRO A 39 3.36 14.43 4.96
N PHE A 40 3.60 15.31 3.97
CA PHE A 40 2.69 16.38 3.56
C PHE A 40 2.19 17.29 4.69
N SER A 41 2.93 17.39 5.79
CA SER A 41 2.63 18.26 6.93
C SER A 41 3.11 19.70 6.65
N GLY A 42 2.35 20.43 5.81
CA GLY A 42 2.63 21.81 5.41
C GLY A 42 3.81 21.96 4.43
N THR A 43 4.38 20.88 3.91
CA THR A 43 5.51 20.88 3.00
C THR A 43 5.41 19.74 1.98
N PHE A 44 6.13 19.88 0.86
CA PHE A 44 6.29 18.85 -0.18
C PHE A 44 7.66 18.18 -0.12
N GLU A 45 8.42 18.40 0.95
CA GLU A 45 9.77 17.89 1.11
C GLU A 45 9.82 16.39 1.37
N ASN A 46 10.90 15.77 0.92
CA ASN A 46 11.24 14.39 1.26
C ASN A 46 11.94 14.34 2.63
N ASN A 47 11.33 13.68 3.59
CA ASN A 47 11.83 13.54 4.95
C ASN A 47 12.54 12.20 5.22
N ALA A 48 12.85 11.41 4.18
CA ALA A 48 13.59 10.14 4.34
C ALA A 48 15.09 10.34 4.62
N GLY A 49 15.60 11.57 4.52
CA GLY A 49 17.04 11.86 4.66
C GLY A 49 17.88 11.42 3.46
N THR A 50 17.24 11.20 2.31
CA THR A 50 17.87 10.86 1.02
C THR A 50 17.90 12.07 0.10
N GLU A 51 18.66 11.98 -1.01
CA GLU A 51 18.75 13.06 -2.01
C GLU A 51 17.58 13.09 -3.01
N ILE A 52 16.46 12.40 -2.69
CA ILE A 52 15.26 12.46 -3.53
C ILE A 52 14.63 13.85 -3.43
N ALA A 53 14.27 14.40 -4.58
CA ALA A 53 13.81 15.77 -4.72
C ALA A 53 12.50 16.03 -3.95
N THR A 54 12.28 17.29 -3.58
CA THR A 54 10.99 17.85 -3.20
C THR A 54 9.97 17.63 -4.32
N ALA A 55 8.74 17.29 -3.97
CA ALA A 55 7.67 17.13 -4.97
C ALA A 55 7.26 18.52 -5.52
N GLU A 56 7.15 18.61 -6.84
CA GLU A 56 6.65 19.81 -7.53
C GLU A 56 5.12 19.84 -7.48
N ASN A 57 4.56 20.96 -7.05
CA ASN A 57 3.11 21.12 -6.93
C ASN A 57 2.50 21.76 -8.18
N HIS A 58 1.51 21.07 -8.76
CA HIS A 58 0.72 21.52 -9.90
C HIS A 58 -0.75 21.67 -9.50
N GLY A 59 -1.05 22.60 -8.58
CA GLY A 59 -2.41 22.99 -8.23
C GLY A 59 -3.06 22.18 -7.09
N ALA A 60 -2.34 21.26 -6.46
CA ALA A 60 -2.83 20.59 -5.26
C ALA A 60 -2.78 21.53 -4.04
N THR A 61 -3.62 21.28 -3.04
CA THR A 61 -3.73 22.13 -1.83
C THR A 61 -3.55 21.28 -0.57
N PHE A 62 -3.09 21.92 0.51
CA PHE A 62 -3.09 21.26 1.81
C PHE A 62 -4.52 21.17 2.37
N ALA A 63 -4.79 20.08 3.09
CA ALA A 63 -6.08 19.81 3.73
C ALA A 63 -5.88 19.14 5.10
N THR A 64 -6.98 18.84 5.77
CA THR A 64 -6.98 18.17 7.07
C THR A 64 -6.74 16.67 6.90
N ASP A 65 -5.79 16.14 7.67
CA ASP A 65 -5.40 14.72 7.64
C ASP A 65 -6.41 13.78 8.35
N ARG A 66 -6.06 12.51 8.44
CA ARG A 66 -6.84 11.47 9.13
C ARG A 66 -6.93 11.63 10.65
N PHE A 67 -6.08 12.47 11.24
CA PHE A 67 -6.05 12.77 12.67
C PHE A 67 -6.74 14.09 13.03
N GLY A 68 -7.19 14.85 12.03
CA GLY A 68 -7.81 16.16 12.21
C GLY A 68 -6.81 17.33 12.25
N ASN A 69 -5.54 17.11 11.90
CA ASN A 69 -4.54 18.18 11.82
C ASN A 69 -4.73 18.95 10.51
N GLU A 70 -4.82 20.27 10.61
CA GLU A 70 -4.90 21.15 9.44
C GLU A 70 -3.58 21.17 8.66
N ASN A 71 -3.67 21.32 7.32
CA ASN A 71 -2.53 21.38 6.40
C ASN A 71 -1.60 20.16 6.48
N SER A 72 -2.13 18.99 6.76
CA SER A 72 -1.36 17.78 7.02
C SER A 72 -1.67 16.62 6.09
N CYS A 73 -2.35 16.88 4.96
CA CYS A 73 -2.45 16.01 3.80
C CYS A 73 -2.58 16.83 2.53
N ILE A 74 -2.49 16.20 1.35
CA ILE A 74 -2.65 16.86 0.05
C ILE A 74 -4.01 16.49 -0.54
N ALA A 75 -4.79 17.52 -0.90
CA ALA A 75 -6.04 17.41 -1.62
C ALA A 75 -5.87 17.70 -3.10
N PHE A 76 -6.48 16.83 -3.92
CA PHE A 76 -6.54 16.90 -5.37
C PHE A 76 -7.98 17.15 -5.81
N ASP A 77 -8.17 18.01 -6.82
CA ASP A 77 -9.47 18.49 -7.28
C ASP A 77 -10.16 17.57 -8.31
N GLY A 78 -9.46 16.56 -8.82
CA GLY A 78 -9.95 15.70 -9.90
C GLY A 78 -9.97 16.37 -11.28
N ASN A 79 -9.41 17.56 -11.42
CA ASN A 79 -9.49 18.39 -12.62
C ASN A 79 -8.15 19.03 -13.03
N GLY A 80 -7.04 18.32 -12.84
CA GLY A 80 -5.74 18.77 -13.28
C GLY A 80 -4.70 18.97 -12.18
N ALA A 81 -5.11 18.95 -10.91
CA ALA A 81 -4.19 19.03 -9.79
C ALA A 81 -3.39 17.74 -9.62
N TYR A 82 -2.07 17.85 -9.45
CA TYR A 82 -1.18 16.72 -9.18
C TYR A 82 0.12 17.19 -8.53
N LEU A 83 0.86 16.26 -7.92
CA LEU A 83 2.27 16.42 -7.56
C LEU A 83 3.13 15.60 -8.51
N GLU A 84 4.34 16.11 -8.80
CA GLU A 84 5.35 15.44 -9.62
C GLU A 84 6.68 15.35 -8.84
N ILE A 85 7.22 14.15 -8.74
CA ILE A 85 8.53 13.86 -8.19
C ILE A 85 9.41 13.44 -9.36
N PRO A 86 10.52 14.13 -9.63
CA PRO A 86 11.42 13.81 -10.73
C PRO A 86 11.82 12.33 -10.73
N ASP A 87 12.11 11.81 -11.91
CA ASP A 87 12.56 10.43 -12.09
C ASP A 87 13.78 10.12 -11.22
N ASN A 88 13.74 8.94 -10.62
CA ASN A 88 14.88 8.36 -9.94
C ASN A 88 14.77 6.82 -10.02
N ASP A 89 15.90 6.17 -10.30
CA ASP A 89 16.01 4.72 -10.46
C ASP A 89 15.52 3.93 -9.23
N VAL A 90 15.59 4.51 -8.03
CA VAL A 90 15.12 3.85 -6.79
C VAL A 90 13.59 3.69 -6.73
N PHE A 91 12.85 4.34 -7.61
CA PHE A 91 11.40 4.18 -7.75
C PHE A 91 11.02 3.04 -8.72
N SER A 92 12.00 2.42 -9.37
CA SER A 92 11.77 1.38 -10.37
C SER A 92 11.95 -0.02 -9.76
N ILE A 93 10.97 -0.88 -9.96
CA ILE A 93 10.97 -2.26 -9.45
C ILE A 93 12.18 -3.04 -10.00
N SER A 94 12.55 -2.80 -11.26
CA SER A 94 13.64 -3.51 -11.94
C SER A 94 15.03 -3.18 -11.38
N THR A 95 15.24 -1.98 -10.87
CA THR A 95 16.54 -1.52 -10.34
C THR A 95 16.74 -1.93 -8.88
N THR A 96 15.66 -1.97 -8.11
CA THR A 96 15.70 -2.30 -6.69
C THR A 96 15.52 -3.80 -6.41
N GLY A 97 14.96 -4.54 -7.38
CA GLY A 97 14.60 -5.95 -7.19
C GLY A 97 13.30 -6.16 -6.41
N ALA A 98 12.96 -5.23 -5.52
CA ALA A 98 11.69 -5.16 -4.82
C ALA A 98 11.35 -3.72 -4.47
N LEU A 99 10.07 -3.39 -4.44
CA LEU A 99 9.57 -2.07 -4.11
C LEU A 99 8.34 -2.21 -3.20
N THR A 100 8.31 -1.47 -2.10
CA THR A 100 7.09 -1.30 -1.31
C THR A 100 6.69 0.15 -1.33
N VAL A 101 5.47 0.43 -1.74
CA VAL A 101 4.86 1.75 -1.73
C VAL A 101 3.70 1.74 -0.76
N SER A 102 3.81 2.55 0.29
CA SER A 102 2.84 2.70 1.38
C SER A 102 2.30 4.12 1.38
N VAL A 103 0.98 4.28 1.47
CA VAL A 103 0.36 5.59 1.38
C VAL A 103 -1.02 5.57 2.05
N TRP A 104 -1.41 6.67 2.67
CA TRP A 104 -2.78 6.91 3.09
C TRP A 104 -3.55 7.66 2.00
N VAL A 105 -4.76 7.22 1.71
CA VAL A 105 -5.60 7.80 0.66
C VAL A 105 -7.06 7.85 1.11
N SER A 106 -7.74 8.95 0.79
CA SER A 106 -9.18 9.14 1.05
C SER A 106 -9.84 9.71 -0.20
N PRO A 107 -10.65 8.92 -0.93
CA PRO A 107 -11.37 9.40 -2.11
C PRO A 107 -12.53 10.32 -1.69
N GLU A 108 -12.54 11.55 -2.17
CA GLU A 108 -13.65 12.50 -1.98
C GLU A 108 -14.89 12.10 -2.78
N VAL A 109 -14.66 11.49 -3.96
CA VAL A 109 -15.70 10.96 -4.83
C VAL A 109 -15.35 9.55 -5.27
N LEU A 110 -16.36 8.78 -5.66
CA LEU A 110 -16.18 7.44 -6.22
C LEU A 110 -16.52 7.39 -7.72
N ASN A 111 -16.98 8.51 -8.27
CA ASN A 111 -17.23 8.72 -9.68
C ASN A 111 -16.39 9.91 -10.16
N PHE A 112 -15.33 9.63 -10.90
CA PHE A 112 -14.37 10.62 -11.36
C PHE A 112 -14.76 11.15 -12.73
N GLN A 113 -14.69 12.46 -12.93
CA GLN A 113 -15.07 13.12 -14.19
C GLN A 113 -14.16 12.71 -15.35
N ASN A 114 -12.85 12.53 -15.06
CA ASN A 114 -11.82 12.21 -16.05
C ASN A 114 -11.24 10.83 -15.74
N ALA A 115 -11.94 9.76 -16.12
CA ALA A 115 -11.44 8.39 -16.04
C ALA A 115 -10.80 7.97 -17.37
N GLU A 116 -9.79 7.12 -17.30
CA GLU A 116 -9.18 6.53 -18.50
C GLU A 116 -10.07 5.45 -19.12
N ALA A 117 -9.75 5.04 -20.35
CA ALA A 117 -10.44 3.96 -21.03
C ALA A 117 -10.50 2.70 -20.13
N GLY A 118 -11.69 2.13 -19.98
CA GLY A 118 -11.96 1.02 -19.07
C GLY A 118 -12.45 1.45 -17.69
N GLY A 119 -12.63 2.76 -17.43
CA GLY A 119 -13.26 3.26 -16.22
C GLY A 119 -12.32 3.31 -15.00
N TYR A 120 -11.03 3.55 -15.21
CA TYR A 120 -10.04 3.66 -14.15
C TYR A 120 -9.57 5.08 -13.96
N VAL A 121 -9.36 5.47 -12.70
CA VAL A 121 -8.56 6.62 -12.32
C VAL A 121 -7.19 6.13 -11.85
N HIS A 122 -6.15 6.62 -12.48
CA HIS A 122 -4.77 6.38 -12.09
C HIS A 122 -4.35 7.45 -11.10
N TRP A 123 -4.50 7.17 -9.82
CA TRP A 123 -4.35 8.19 -8.77
C TRP A 123 -2.92 8.36 -8.26
N MET A 124 -2.03 7.42 -8.57
CA MET A 124 -0.59 7.54 -8.31
C MET A 124 0.17 6.56 -9.20
N GLY A 125 1.40 6.87 -9.58
CA GLY A 125 2.28 5.91 -10.24
C GLY A 125 3.44 6.54 -10.97
N LYS A 126 4.39 5.69 -11.38
CA LYS A 126 5.53 6.03 -12.21
C LYS A 126 5.24 5.59 -13.65
N GLY A 127 5.11 6.56 -14.55
CA GLY A 127 4.86 6.23 -15.95
C GLY A 127 4.13 7.30 -16.74
N GLU A 128 4.38 7.28 -18.04
CA GLU A 128 3.70 8.04 -19.08
C GLU A 128 3.76 7.23 -20.39
N PRO A 129 3.19 7.68 -21.51
CA PRO A 129 3.25 6.94 -22.77
C PRO A 129 4.68 6.53 -23.14
N HIS A 130 4.87 5.25 -23.44
CA HIS A 130 6.16 4.60 -23.74
C HIS A 130 7.17 4.54 -22.59
N GLN A 131 6.74 4.89 -21.37
CA GLN A 131 7.54 4.86 -20.13
C GLN A 131 6.72 4.34 -18.95
N HIS A 132 5.82 3.37 -19.19
CA HIS A 132 4.99 2.80 -18.14
C HIS A 132 5.82 1.90 -17.22
N GLU A 133 5.67 2.04 -15.91
CA GLU A 133 6.28 1.14 -14.96
C GLU A 133 5.23 0.54 -14.01
N TRP A 134 4.69 1.34 -13.10
CA TRP A 134 3.68 0.88 -12.16
C TRP A 134 2.63 1.95 -11.89
N VAL A 135 1.48 1.53 -11.38
CA VAL A 135 0.37 2.44 -11.11
C VAL A 135 -0.54 1.92 -10.01
N PHE A 136 -1.06 2.83 -9.22
CA PHE A 136 -2.20 2.63 -8.34
C PHE A 136 -3.46 3.16 -9.00
N ARG A 137 -4.49 2.33 -9.04
CA ARG A 137 -5.73 2.63 -9.76
C ARG A 137 -6.93 2.48 -8.85
N MET A 138 -7.98 3.22 -9.17
CA MET A 138 -9.31 3.02 -8.63
C MET A 138 -10.30 2.89 -9.77
N TYR A 139 -11.22 1.93 -9.66
CA TYR A 139 -12.26 1.73 -10.65
C TYR A 139 -13.32 2.82 -10.51
N ASN A 140 -13.71 3.47 -11.63
CA ASN A 140 -14.78 4.44 -11.65
C ASN A 140 -16.12 3.71 -11.76
N ARG A 141 -17.00 3.89 -10.77
CA ARG A 141 -18.27 3.18 -10.65
C ARG A 141 -19.19 3.36 -11.86
N ASP A 142 -19.29 4.58 -12.39
CA ASP A 142 -20.25 4.88 -13.46
C ASP A 142 -19.82 4.37 -14.83
N LEU A 143 -18.54 4.10 -15.01
CA LEU A 143 -18.01 3.57 -16.25
C LEU A 143 -17.90 2.04 -16.24
N ALA A 144 -18.41 1.37 -15.21
CA ALA A 144 -18.55 -0.08 -15.17
C ALA A 144 -19.53 -0.55 -16.24
N GLN A 145 -19.15 -0.41 -17.50
CA GLN A 145 -19.99 -0.81 -18.63
C GLN A 145 -20.14 -2.32 -18.66
N GLY A 146 -21.26 -2.82 -18.13
CA GLY A 146 -21.95 -3.99 -18.64
C GLY A 146 -21.30 -5.35 -18.46
N GLN A 147 -20.12 -5.49 -17.90
CA GLN A 147 -19.45 -6.80 -17.87
C GLN A 147 -19.33 -7.48 -16.52
N GLU A 148 -19.27 -6.75 -15.44
CA GLU A 148 -19.33 -7.28 -14.08
C GLU A 148 -19.81 -6.17 -13.16
N ASN A 149 -20.60 -6.53 -12.15
CA ASN A 149 -20.90 -5.64 -11.04
C ASN A 149 -19.63 -5.48 -10.20
N ARG A 150 -18.73 -4.62 -10.67
CA ARG A 150 -17.47 -4.34 -9.97
C ARG A 150 -17.68 -3.19 -9.03
N PRO A 151 -17.58 -3.41 -7.72
CA PRO A 151 -17.56 -2.31 -6.76
C PRO A 151 -16.34 -1.42 -7.04
N ASN A 152 -16.38 -0.16 -6.58
CA ASN A 152 -15.18 0.66 -6.55
C ASN A 152 -14.10 -0.07 -5.78
N ARG A 153 -13.04 -0.40 -6.45
CA ARG A 153 -11.93 -1.16 -5.89
C ARG A 153 -10.60 -0.53 -6.26
N MET A 154 -9.68 -0.66 -5.36
CA MET A 154 -8.30 -0.24 -5.56
C MET A 154 -7.50 -1.40 -6.13
N SER A 155 -6.50 -1.07 -6.94
CA SER A 155 -5.58 -2.05 -7.51
C SER A 155 -4.20 -1.43 -7.71
N ALA A 156 -3.19 -2.28 -7.78
CA ALA A 156 -1.86 -1.92 -8.21
C ALA A 156 -1.43 -2.80 -9.39
N TYR A 157 -0.72 -2.22 -10.33
CA TYR A 157 -0.27 -2.86 -11.56
C TYR A 157 1.18 -2.54 -11.86
N ALA A 158 1.87 -3.47 -12.51
CA ALA A 158 3.13 -3.25 -13.19
C ALA A 158 2.94 -3.46 -14.70
N PHE A 159 3.75 -2.76 -15.51
CA PHE A 159 3.67 -2.77 -16.97
C PHE A 159 5.03 -2.93 -17.62
N ASN A 160 5.04 -3.31 -18.88
CA ASN A 160 6.17 -3.02 -19.78
C ASN A 160 6.24 -1.51 -20.07
N LEU A 161 7.40 -0.96 -20.42
CA LEU A 161 7.53 0.46 -20.75
C LEU A 161 6.54 0.89 -21.85
N GLU A 162 6.34 0.06 -22.88
CA GLU A 162 5.37 0.32 -23.94
C GLU A 162 3.90 0.16 -23.50
N GLY A 163 3.65 -0.22 -22.25
CA GLY A 163 2.32 -0.44 -21.73
C GLY A 163 1.79 -1.86 -21.99
N GLY A 164 0.53 -1.97 -22.36
CA GLY A 164 -0.18 -3.24 -22.53
C GLY A 164 -1.15 -3.52 -21.39
N LEU A 165 -1.49 -4.80 -21.17
CA LEU A 165 -2.50 -5.17 -20.18
C LEU A 165 -2.00 -5.03 -18.73
N GLY A 166 -0.70 -5.18 -18.52
CA GLY A 166 -0.10 -5.16 -17.18
C GLY A 166 -0.39 -6.40 -16.33
N SER A 167 0.44 -6.66 -15.33
CA SER A 167 0.17 -7.59 -14.24
C SER A 167 -0.28 -6.82 -13.02
N GLY A 168 -1.30 -7.29 -12.31
CA GLY A 168 -1.83 -6.55 -11.18
C GLY A 168 -2.69 -7.35 -10.25
N SER A 169 -2.85 -6.80 -9.08
CA SER A 169 -3.62 -7.34 -7.96
C SER A 169 -4.68 -6.34 -7.51
N TYR A 170 -5.74 -6.81 -6.85
CA TYR A 170 -6.93 -6.01 -6.54
C TYR A 170 -7.39 -6.17 -5.10
N VAL A 171 -7.77 -5.06 -4.48
CA VAL A 171 -8.61 -5.12 -3.28
C VAL A 171 -10.06 -5.33 -3.72
N GLN A 172 -10.63 -6.52 -3.48
CA GLN A 172 -11.97 -6.88 -3.96
C GLN A 172 -13.10 -6.22 -3.16
N GLU A 173 -12.79 -5.62 -2.02
CA GLU A 173 -13.76 -4.92 -1.19
C GLU A 173 -14.15 -3.58 -1.84
N GLU A 174 -15.43 -3.23 -1.70
CA GLU A 174 -15.91 -1.91 -2.07
C GLU A 174 -15.33 -0.88 -1.09
N ILE A 175 -14.72 0.18 -1.63
CA ILE A 175 -14.23 1.32 -0.83
C ILE A 175 -15.35 2.34 -0.64
N GLN A 176 -15.28 3.09 0.45
CA GLN A 176 -16.27 4.12 0.78
C GLN A 176 -15.70 5.52 0.50
N GLN A 177 -16.58 6.42 0.11
CA GLN A 177 -16.27 7.85 -0.05
C GLN A 177 -15.83 8.43 1.29
N LYS A 178 -14.74 9.22 1.28
CA LYS A 178 -14.16 9.89 2.46
C LYS A 178 -13.62 8.96 3.55
N GLU A 179 -13.50 7.66 3.25
CA GLU A 179 -12.80 6.72 4.13
C GLU A 179 -11.28 6.87 3.94
N TRP A 180 -10.54 7.05 5.03
CA TRP A 180 -9.09 6.96 5.01
C TRP A 180 -8.66 5.50 4.95
N ILE A 181 -7.86 5.19 3.96
CA ILE A 181 -7.39 3.83 3.66
C ILE A 181 -5.86 3.84 3.65
N HIS A 182 -5.25 3.02 4.48
CA HIS A 182 -3.83 2.69 4.33
C HIS A 182 -3.69 1.67 3.21
N PHE A 183 -3.17 2.09 2.07
CA PHE A 183 -2.97 1.23 0.90
C PHE A 183 -1.50 0.95 0.70
N VAL A 184 -1.12 -0.32 0.63
CA VAL A 184 0.25 -0.74 0.40
C VAL A 184 0.31 -1.71 -0.77
N ALA A 185 1.21 -1.46 -1.72
CA ALA A 185 1.59 -2.43 -2.74
C ALA A 185 3.06 -2.83 -2.54
N ARG A 186 3.29 -4.12 -2.49
CA ARG A 186 4.62 -4.74 -2.41
C ARG A 186 4.87 -5.51 -3.69
N TYR A 187 5.88 -5.07 -4.45
CA TYR A 187 6.39 -5.73 -5.65
C TYR A 187 7.69 -6.44 -5.29
N ASP A 188 7.86 -7.68 -5.74
CA ASP A 188 9.03 -8.48 -5.43
C ASP A 188 9.37 -9.40 -6.62
N ILE A 189 10.53 -9.15 -7.23
CA ILE A 189 11.01 -9.91 -8.39
C ILE A 189 11.44 -11.31 -7.98
N GLU A 190 12.07 -11.47 -6.81
CA GLU A 190 12.58 -12.75 -6.34
C GLU A 190 11.44 -13.76 -6.11
N SER A 191 10.41 -13.35 -5.41
CA SER A 191 9.21 -14.16 -5.20
C SER A 191 8.25 -14.15 -6.38
N ASN A 192 8.45 -13.28 -7.37
CA ASN A 192 7.56 -13.03 -8.51
C ASN A 192 6.14 -12.64 -8.06
N LYS A 193 6.00 -11.70 -7.11
CA LYS A 193 4.70 -11.34 -6.55
C LYS A 193 4.43 -9.83 -6.56
N ILE A 194 3.15 -9.50 -6.78
CA ILE A 194 2.53 -8.24 -6.39
C ILE A 194 1.56 -8.57 -5.25
N THR A 195 1.77 -7.97 -4.08
CA THR A 195 0.93 -8.20 -2.91
C THR A 195 0.29 -6.90 -2.47
N LEU A 196 -1.01 -6.89 -2.22
CA LEU A 196 -1.75 -5.72 -1.78
C LEU A 196 -2.24 -5.85 -0.34
N PHE A 197 -2.12 -4.74 0.38
CA PHE A 197 -2.66 -4.60 1.74
C PHE A 197 -3.61 -3.40 1.80
N LYS A 198 -4.72 -3.59 2.49
CA LYS A 198 -5.63 -2.52 2.92
C LYS A 198 -5.69 -2.53 4.44
N ASN A 199 -5.35 -1.41 5.08
CA ASN A 199 -5.37 -1.27 6.54
C ASN A 199 -4.57 -2.40 7.22
N SER A 200 -3.32 -2.59 6.80
CA SER A 200 -2.36 -3.62 7.22
C SER A 200 -2.73 -5.08 6.93
N ILE A 201 -3.91 -5.36 6.41
CA ILE A 201 -4.36 -6.72 6.11
C ILE A 201 -4.09 -7.04 4.64
N GLN A 202 -3.38 -8.14 4.38
CA GLN A 202 -3.20 -8.63 3.01
C GLN A 202 -4.57 -8.95 2.39
N LYS A 203 -4.86 -8.40 1.23
CA LYS A 203 -6.13 -8.55 0.52
C LYS A 203 -6.04 -9.41 -0.71
N ASP A 204 -4.90 -9.34 -1.41
CA ASP A 204 -4.72 -10.06 -2.65
C ASP A 204 -3.23 -10.22 -2.97
N GLN A 205 -2.89 -11.21 -3.79
CA GLN A 205 -1.54 -11.45 -4.28
C GLN A 205 -1.60 -12.14 -5.64
N ASP A 206 -0.88 -11.58 -6.61
CA ASP A 206 -0.77 -12.12 -7.97
C ASP A 206 0.69 -12.22 -8.41
N ASP A 207 0.94 -12.88 -9.54
CA ASP A 207 2.27 -12.94 -10.13
C ASP A 207 2.67 -11.59 -10.74
N LEU A 208 3.87 -11.10 -10.43
CA LEU A 208 4.45 -9.91 -11.05
C LEU A 208 4.76 -10.16 -12.53
N TYR A 209 5.36 -11.30 -12.83
CA TYR A 209 5.51 -11.79 -14.19
C TYR A 209 4.47 -12.87 -14.44
N ASP A 210 3.53 -12.59 -15.33
CA ASP A 210 2.54 -13.54 -15.82
C ASP A 210 2.82 -13.83 -17.31
N LYS A 211 2.92 -15.11 -17.66
CA LYS A 211 3.14 -15.54 -19.04
C LYS A 211 2.03 -15.10 -19.99
N THR A 212 0.82 -14.90 -19.47
CA THR A 212 -0.34 -14.47 -20.25
C THR A 212 -0.21 -13.01 -20.70
N TYR A 213 0.33 -12.16 -19.82
CA TYR A 213 0.45 -10.73 -20.08
C TYR A 213 1.86 -10.31 -20.52
N GLY A 214 2.87 -11.19 -20.32
CA GLY A 214 4.24 -10.97 -20.74
C GLY A 214 4.92 -9.77 -20.10
N VAL A 215 4.50 -9.38 -18.89
CA VAL A 215 5.07 -8.21 -18.20
C VAL A 215 6.49 -8.53 -17.72
N GLN A 216 7.44 -7.70 -18.15
CA GLN A 216 8.80 -7.67 -17.64
C GLN A 216 9.07 -6.25 -17.18
N VAL A 217 9.23 -6.08 -15.87
CA VAL A 217 9.51 -4.75 -15.29
C VAL A 217 10.83 -4.20 -15.82
N GLN A 218 10.84 -2.93 -16.18
CA GLN A 218 11.98 -2.22 -16.74
C GLN A 218 12.09 -0.86 -16.06
N ASN A 219 13.26 -0.26 -16.12
CA ASN A 219 13.50 1.10 -15.66
C ASN A 219 13.17 2.09 -16.78
N GLY A 220 12.25 2.99 -16.52
CA GLY A 220 11.85 4.10 -17.39
C GLY A 220 12.29 5.44 -16.81
N THR A 221 12.10 6.49 -17.59
CA THR A 221 12.52 7.86 -17.24
C THR A 221 11.33 8.78 -16.89
N ALA A 222 10.13 8.22 -16.77
CA ALA A 222 8.96 9.01 -16.37
C ALA A 222 9.01 9.37 -14.89
N PRO A 223 8.52 10.55 -14.49
CA PRO A 223 8.43 10.94 -13.10
C PRO A 223 7.38 10.10 -12.35
N LEU A 224 7.51 10.09 -11.03
CA LEU A 224 6.46 9.62 -10.12
C LEU A 224 5.46 10.76 -9.90
N ARG A 225 4.15 10.46 -10.01
CA ARG A 225 3.08 11.43 -9.80
C ARG A 225 2.04 10.94 -8.79
N LEU A 226 1.48 11.90 -8.05
CA LEU A 226 0.33 11.72 -7.16
C LEU A 226 -0.82 12.57 -7.70
N GLY A 227 -2.05 12.07 -7.58
CA GLY A 227 -3.23 12.71 -8.18
C GLY A 227 -3.47 12.29 -9.62
N THR A 228 -2.45 11.80 -10.31
CA THR A 228 -2.49 11.21 -11.66
C THR A 228 -1.26 10.34 -11.86
N ARG A 229 -1.21 9.52 -12.94
CA ARG A 229 0.05 8.92 -13.43
C ARG A 229 0.52 9.62 -14.71
N SER A 230 -0.34 9.65 -15.70
CA SER A 230 -0.01 10.04 -17.08
C SER A 230 -0.77 11.28 -17.57
N LYS A 231 -1.44 12.01 -16.65
CA LYS A 231 -2.24 13.22 -16.93
C LYS A 231 -3.46 12.96 -17.83
N TRP A 232 -3.96 11.72 -17.87
CA TRP A 232 -5.16 11.34 -18.61
C TRP A 232 -6.37 11.13 -17.70
N SER A 233 -6.14 10.85 -16.43
CA SER A 233 -7.15 10.79 -15.38
C SER A 233 -6.63 11.51 -14.15
N TYR A 234 -7.55 12.10 -13.39
CA TYR A 234 -7.23 12.90 -12.21
C TYR A 234 -8.07 12.45 -11.03
N PHE A 235 -7.38 12.21 -9.93
CA PHE A 235 -7.98 11.80 -8.67
C PHE A 235 -8.58 13.00 -7.94
N GLN A 236 -9.76 12.82 -7.33
CA GLN A 236 -10.35 13.78 -6.41
C GLN A 236 -10.41 13.17 -5.01
N GLY A 237 -9.66 13.72 -4.10
CA GLY A 237 -9.52 13.21 -2.74
C GLY A 237 -8.21 13.62 -2.10
N CYS A 238 -7.90 13.04 -0.96
CA CYS A 238 -6.69 13.33 -0.19
C CYS A 238 -5.69 12.18 -0.25
N ILE A 239 -4.40 12.53 -0.25
CA ILE A 239 -3.27 11.60 -0.11
C ILE A 239 -2.38 12.11 1.02
N ASP A 240 -1.86 11.16 1.84
CA ASP A 240 -1.05 11.47 3.00
C ASP A 240 0.02 10.40 3.24
N ASP A 241 1.10 10.75 3.95
CA ASP A 241 2.13 9.82 4.41
C ASP A 241 2.66 8.84 3.35
N LEU A 242 3.07 9.35 2.18
CA LEU A 242 3.69 8.51 1.16
C LEU A 242 5.08 8.05 1.60
N ARG A 243 5.29 6.74 1.70
CA ARG A 243 6.60 6.10 1.92
C ARG A 243 6.92 5.11 0.82
N ILE A 244 8.15 5.15 0.35
CA ILE A 244 8.66 4.23 -0.67
C ILE A 244 9.91 3.54 -0.11
N TYR A 245 9.93 2.22 -0.20
CA TYR A 245 11.05 1.38 0.24
C TYR A 245 11.59 0.59 -0.94
N SER A 246 12.92 0.54 -1.08
CA SER A 246 13.64 -0.25 -2.09
C SER A 246 13.74 -1.73 -1.71
N ARG A 247 12.79 -2.27 -0.98
CA ARG A 247 12.69 -3.66 -0.56
C ARG A 247 11.24 -4.09 -0.32
N ALA A 248 11.03 -5.38 -0.22
CA ALA A 248 9.78 -5.94 0.27
C ALA A 248 9.68 -5.77 1.80
N LEU A 249 8.67 -5.06 2.30
CA LEU A 249 8.37 -4.99 3.72
C LEU A 249 7.66 -6.26 4.19
N SER A 250 7.95 -6.68 5.42
CA SER A 250 7.19 -7.72 6.12
C SER A 250 5.79 -7.22 6.53
N GLU A 251 4.90 -8.15 6.85
CA GLU A 251 3.55 -7.80 7.34
C GLU A 251 3.60 -7.04 8.68
N SER A 252 4.55 -7.36 9.55
CA SER A 252 4.74 -6.64 10.82
C SER A 252 5.21 -5.20 10.62
N GLU A 253 6.05 -4.94 9.62
CA GLU A 253 6.46 -3.58 9.25
C GLU A 253 5.30 -2.78 8.64
N ILE A 254 4.48 -3.42 7.81
CA ILE A 254 3.26 -2.80 7.25
C ILE A 254 2.25 -2.49 8.37
N LEU A 255 2.12 -3.39 9.36
CA LEU A 255 1.30 -3.15 10.54
C LEU A 255 1.82 -1.98 11.38
N ALA A 256 3.15 -1.84 11.53
CA ALA A 256 3.74 -0.70 12.24
C ALA A 256 3.42 0.63 11.53
N LEU A 257 3.50 0.68 10.19
CA LEU A 257 3.10 1.86 9.42
C LEU A 257 1.60 2.20 9.57
N TYR A 258 0.75 1.19 9.61
CA TYR A 258 -0.68 1.40 9.82
C TYR A 258 -1.02 1.95 11.20
N ASN A 259 -0.30 1.48 12.24
CA ASN A 259 -0.51 1.87 13.63
C ASN A 259 0.30 3.12 14.04
N GLU A 260 0.95 3.79 13.10
CA GLU A 260 1.70 5.01 13.40
C GLU A 260 0.79 6.06 14.05
N PRO A 261 1.17 6.55 15.25
CA PRO A 261 0.34 7.53 15.95
C PRO A 261 0.38 8.89 15.27
N ALA A 262 -0.61 9.74 15.56
CA ALA A 262 -0.58 11.13 15.13
C ALA A 262 0.75 11.80 15.51
N PRO A 263 1.30 12.66 14.63
CA PRO A 263 2.46 13.47 14.97
C PRO A 263 2.18 14.26 16.27
N LYS A 264 3.13 14.24 17.21
CA LYS A 264 3.01 15.06 18.43
C LYS A 264 3.10 16.53 18.00
N ASN A 265 2.04 17.27 18.14
CA ASN A 265 2.10 18.73 18.00
C ASN A 265 2.91 19.28 19.18
N ASN A 266 4.13 19.74 18.92
CA ASN A 266 4.99 20.43 19.90
C ASN A 266 4.44 21.83 20.27
N THR A 267 3.14 21.98 20.47
CA THR A 267 2.52 23.22 20.95
C THR A 267 2.21 23.21 22.43
N GLU A 268 2.58 22.15 23.17
CA GLU A 268 2.71 22.30 24.62
C GLU A 268 4.03 23.02 24.90
N ILE A 269 3.95 24.35 25.01
CA ILE A 269 4.95 25.15 25.69
C ILE A 269 5.03 24.58 27.11
N GLU A 270 6.09 23.82 27.39
CA GLU A 270 6.41 23.46 28.78
C GLU A 270 6.53 24.79 29.55
N ASN A 271 5.55 25.05 30.37
CA ASN A 271 5.58 26.12 31.34
C ASN A 271 6.58 25.70 32.41
N PRO A 272 7.77 26.29 32.53
CA PRO A 272 8.77 25.88 33.51
C PRO A 272 8.48 26.54 34.86
N GLU A 273 7.40 26.17 35.56
CA GLU A 273 7.23 26.42 37.00
C GLU A 273 6.11 25.55 37.56
N GLU A 274 6.51 24.43 38.20
CA GLU A 274 6.00 24.01 39.51
C GLU A 274 6.70 22.70 39.96
N HIS A 275 7.82 22.88 40.63
CA HIS A 275 8.30 21.86 41.53
C HIS A 275 7.49 21.92 42.83
N SER A 276 6.59 20.96 43.05
CA SER A 276 6.31 20.46 44.40
C SER A 276 5.62 19.10 44.37
N SER A 277 6.37 18.15 44.84
CA SER A 277 6.03 16.96 45.65
C SER A 277 4.64 16.30 45.54
N SER A 278 4.71 15.06 45.28
CA SER A 278 4.14 13.88 45.99
C SER A 278 3.08 13.05 45.29
N SER A 279 3.36 11.76 45.37
CA SER A 279 2.49 10.58 45.37
C SER A 279 1.88 10.05 44.05
N SER A 280 2.46 8.90 43.74
CA SER A 280 1.95 7.77 42.97
C SER A 280 0.43 7.60 42.92
N GLU A 281 -0.13 7.60 41.71
CA GLU A 281 -1.33 6.82 41.37
C GLU A 281 -1.10 6.09 40.04
N VAL A 282 -1.08 4.77 40.15
CA VAL A 282 -1.10 3.85 39.01
C VAL A 282 -2.54 3.83 38.51
N VAL A 283 -2.80 4.48 37.38
CA VAL A 283 -4.10 4.36 36.69
C VAL A 283 -4.00 3.27 35.66
N ASN A 284 -4.87 2.26 35.80
CA ASN A 284 -4.95 1.05 35.01
C ASN A 284 -5.31 1.35 33.56
N GLN A 285 -4.52 0.78 32.63
CA GLN A 285 -4.76 0.82 31.18
C GLN A 285 -5.98 0.02 30.67
N GLU A 286 -6.79 -0.56 31.56
CA GLU A 286 -7.94 -1.39 31.15
C GLU A 286 -9.21 -0.60 30.76
N GLU A 287 -9.34 0.65 31.16
CA GLU A 287 -10.56 1.43 30.83
C GLU A 287 -10.61 1.97 29.39
N SER A 288 -9.48 2.23 28.77
CA SER A 288 -9.44 2.77 27.40
C SER A 288 -9.88 1.75 26.34
N GLN A 289 -9.71 0.46 26.59
CA GLN A 289 -10.17 -0.60 25.67
C GLN A 289 -11.67 -0.88 25.76
N ALA A 290 -12.33 -0.53 26.85
CA ALA A 290 -13.76 -0.76 27.04
C ALA A 290 -14.65 0.22 26.28
N ILE A 291 -14.17 1.43 26.03
CA ILE A 291 -14.92 2.48 25.33
C ILE A 291 -14.93 2.22 23.82
N TRP A 292 -13.83 1.70 23.25
CA TRP A 292 -13.71 1.39 21.82
C TRP A 292 -14.62 0.23 21.38
N LYS A 293 -14.85 -0.76 22.27
CA LYS A 293 -15.74 -1.92 21.98
C LYS A 293 -17.23 -1.59 21.99
N LYS A 294 -17.63 -0.45 22.54
CA LYS A 294 -19.05 -0.04 22.60
C LYS A 294 -19.55 0.72 21.36
N SER A 295 -18.63 1.26 20.55
CA SER A 295 -18.98 2.08 19.38
C SER A 295 -19.07 1.31 18.06
N ASN A 296 -18.64 0.05 18.00
CA ASN A 296 -18.70 -0.76 16.78
C ASN A 296 -19.29 -2.16 17.03
N PRO A 297 -20.60 -2.34 16.91
CA PRO A 297 -21.19 -3.68 16.96
C PRO A 297 -20.82 -4.45 15.67
N VAL A 298 -19.97 -5.46 15.80
CA VAL A 298 -19.68 -6.41 14.73
C VAL A 298 -20.93 -7.22 14.43
N ASN A 299 -21.56 -6.92 13.32
CA ASN A 299 -22.71 -7.66 12.82
C ASN A 299 -22.23 -9.00 12.23
N ARG A 300 -22.33 -10.08 13.01
CA ARG A 300 -22.12 -11.45 12.54
C ARG A 300 -23.33 -11.89 11.72
N SER A 301 -23.31 -11.72 10.41
CA SER A 301 -24.26 -12.35 9.52
C SER A 301 -23.56 -13.33 8.57
N ARG A 302 -23.83 -14.59 8.80
CA ARG A 302 -23.84 -15.77 7.92
C ARG A 302 -22.95 -15.76 6.68
N ILE A 303 -21.90 -16.58 6.75
CA ILE A 303 -21.16 -17.08 5.58
C ILE A 303 -22.11 -17.98 4.79
N ASN A 304 -22.62 -17.50 3.67
CA ASN A 304 -23.22 -18.34 2.64
C ASN A 304 -22.11 -18.74 1.66
N SER A 305 -21.81 -20.02 1.58
CA SER A 305 -20.97 -20.62 0.55
C SER A 305 -21.61 -20.37 -0.82
N ARG A 306 -21.06 -19.44 -1.60
CA ARG A 306 -21.42 -19.27 -3.02
C ARG A 306 -20.40 -20.01 -3.86
N SER A 307 -20.88 -20.92 -4.71
CA SER A 307 -20.10 -21.57 -5.76
C SER A 307 -19.37 -20.54 -6.62
N LYS A 308 -18.10 -20.78 -6.89
CA LYS A 308 -17.30 -19.94 -7.80
C LYS A 308 -17.56 -20.37 -9.23
N LYS A 309 -18.00 -19.45 -10.07
CA LYS A 309 -18.18 -19.66 -11.51
C LYS A 309 -17.04 -18.97 -12.27
N PHE A 310 -16.40 -19.71 -13.15
CA PHE A 310 -15.31 -19.23 -14.00
C PHE A 310 -15.80 -19.10 -15.44
N PHE A 311 -15.49 -17.98 -16.09
CA PHE A 311 -15.91 -17.67 -17.46
C PHE A 311 -14.69 -17.42 -18.35
N ASP A 312 -14.77 -17.80 -19.63
CA ASP A 312 -13.75 -17.49 -20.63
C ASP A 312 -13.84 -16.02 -21.10
N LEU A 313 -12.88 -15.61 -21.91
CA LEU A 313 -12.78 -14.24 -22.44
C LEU A 313 -13.97 -13.85 -23.36
N LYS A 314 -14.84 -14.81 -23.71
CA LYS A 314 -16.07 -14.61 -24.50
C LYS A 314 -17.31 -14.67 -23.61
N GLY A 315 -17.16 -14.70 -22.29
CA GLY A 315 -18.27 -14.73 -21.33
C GLY A 315 -18.96 -16.09 -21.19
N ARG A 316 -18.33 -17.19 -21.62
CA ARG A 316 -18.89 -18.54 -21.47
C ARG A 316 -18.41 -19.18 -20.17
N LEU A 317 -19.32 -19.82 -19.41
CA LEU A 317 -19.02 -20.55 -18.20
C LEU A 317 -18.07 -21.72 -18.51
N VAL A 318 -16.90 -21.74 -17.86
CA VAL A 318 -15.86 -22.78 -18.06
C VAL A 318 -15.89 -23.79 -16.93
N ARG A 319 -16.22 -23.36 -15.70
CA ARG A 319 -16.21 -24.23 -14.50
C ARG A 319 -17.08 -23.65 -13.39
N GLU A 320 -17.67 -24.51 -12.58
CA GLU A 320 -18.38 -24.20 -11.34
C GLU A 320 -17.76 -25.05 -10.21
N GLU A 321 -17.30 -24.44 -9.12
CA GLU A 321 -16.75 -25.08 -7.92
C GLU A 321 -17.51 -24.66 -6.66
#